data_4b49990e2e2a67b7d6389039e9e075d2
#
_entry.id   4b49990e2e2a67b7d6389039e9e075d2
#
_cell.length_a   1.000
_cell.length_b   1.000
_cell.length_c   1.000
_cell.angle_alpha   90.00
_cell.angle_beta   90.00
_cell.angle_gamma   90.00
#
_symmetry.space_group_name_H-M   'P 1'
#
loop_
_entity.id
_entity.type
_entity.pdbx_description
1 polymer ?
#
loop_
_entity_poly.entity_id
_entity_poly.type
_entity_poly.pdbx_seq_one_letter_code
_entity_poly.pdbx_strand_id
1 'polypeptide(L)'
;MKINYLFTMALLTASFAVLAQPEHRKDHVHNHKAHVHGVAELTLAMEGNTLEIGFDSPSFNILGFEHKANTPDQRKLVTQAEEALKQPSRLLVFSGTRCEIQYVTVDMTGVMHKKDHHGHSNHEHHDHRDKNHHKEHANHAEHNDTHSEITANYRFSCEDGAKLSSISLSLFDQFPSIEKINAMWVTIFQQGSKTLTASENSIYFQ
;
A
#
# COMPACT_ATOMS: atom_id res chain seq x y z
N MET A 1 64.83 12.43 -49.16
CA MET A 1 64.28 13.51 -48.33
C MET A 1 63.28 12.92 -47.36
N LYS A 2 63.72 12.69 -46.11
CA LYS A 2 62.87 12.00 -45.07
C LYS A 2 62.44 13.08 -44.10
N ILE A 3 61.11 13.30 -44.03
CA ILE A 3 60.51 14.26 -43.10
C ILE A 3 59.98 13.44 -41.89
N ASN A 4 60.61 13.62 -40.73
CA ASN A 4 60.18 13.05 -39.46
C ASN A 4 59.19 14.01 -38.83
N TYR A 5 57.93 13.56 -38.62
CA TYR A 5 56.95 14.23 -37.78
C TYR A 5 57.05 13.69 -36.36
N LEU A 6 57.53 14.50 -35.45
CA LEU A 6 57.42 14.31 -34.02
C LEU A 6 56.02 14.70 -33.54
N PHE A 7 55.23 13.72 -33.14
CA PHE A 7 53.93 13.94 -32.51
C PHE A 7 54.17 14.13 -31.01
N THR A 8 54.06 15.34 -30.51
CA THR A 8 54.04 15.63 -29.07
C THR A 8 52.63 15.40 -28.54
N MET A 9 52.47 14.34 -27.73
CA MET A 9 51.22 13.99 -27.04
C MET A 9 51.15 14.81 -25.74
N ALA A 10 50.29 15.83 -25.70
CA ALA A 10 49.98 16.60 -24.48
C ALA A 10 48.97 15.80 -23.63
N LEU A 11 49.43 15.33 -22.46
CA LEU A 11 48.55 14.72 -21.45
C LEU A 11 47.73 15.83 -20.76
N LEU A 12 46.43 15.88 -21.05
CA LEU A 12 45.46 16.66 -20.28
C LEU A 12 45.03 15.88 -19.07
N THR A 13 45.49 16.22 -17.87
CA THR A 13 44.97 15.66 -16.61
C THR A 13 43.71 16.43 -16.22
N ALA A 14 42.55 15.81 -16.43
CA ALA A 14 41.28 16.31 -15.92
C ALA A 14 41.13 15.94 -14.43
N SER A 15 41.25 16.95 -13.56
CA SER A 15 40.94 16.82 -12.13
C SER A 15 39.42 16.76 -11.95
N PHE A 16 38.87 15.60 -11.60
CA PHE A 16 37.48 15.48 -11.19
C PHE A 16 37.34 15.95 -9.74
N ALA A 17 36.74 17.11 -9.54
CA ALA A 17 36.25 17.51 -8.23
C ALA A 17 35.00 16.68 -7.87
N VAL A 18 35.16 15.81 -6.89
CA VAL A 18 34.03 15.10 -6.28
C VAL A 18 33.25 16.09 -5.44
N LEU A 19 32.13 16.59 -5.96
CA LEU A 19 31.14 17.31 -5.18
C LEU A 19 30.42 16.33 -4.26
N ALA A 20 30.69 16.39 -2.96
CA ALA A 20 29.91 15.69 -1.96
C ALA A 20 28.47 16.20 -2.01
N GLN A 21 27.54 15.35 -2.44
CA GLN A 21 26.11 15.66 -2.38
C GLN A 21 25.67 15.51 -0.91
N PRO A 22 24.86 16.44 -0.39
CA PRO A 22 24.27 16.28 0.93
C PRO A 22 23.29 15.09 0.88
N GLU A 23 23.42 14.21 1.88
CA GLU A 23 22.49 13.10 2.08
C GLU A 23 21.06 13.64 2.14
N HIS A 24 20.26 13.31 1.12
CA HIS A 24 18.83 13.54 1.15
C HIS A 24 18.23 12.66 2.25
N ARG A 25 17.92 13.31 3.36
CA ARG A 25 16.97 12.79 4.34
C ARG A 25 15.73 12.37 3.56
N LYS A 26 15.45 11.08 3.52
CA LYS A 26 14.20 10.54 3.01
C LYS A 26 13.10 10.93 4.00
N ASP A 27 12.57 12.12 3.85
CA ASP A 27 11.27 12.45 4.40
C ASP A 27 10.29 11.51 3.67
N HIS A 28 9.73 10.56 4.40
CA HIS A 28 8.61 9.76 3.92
C HIS A 28 7.43 10.73 3.76
N VAL A 29 7.36 11.36 2.59
CA VAL A 29 6.16 12.07 2.17
C VAL A 29 5.10 10.99 1.99
N HIS A 30 4.30 10.77 3.03
CA HIS A 30 3.03 10.07 2.89
C HIS A 30 2.18 10.94 1.98
N ASN A 31 2.18 10.62 0.71
CA ASN A 31 1.31 11.23 -0.28
C ASN A 31 -0.10 10.70 0.02
N HIS A 32 -0.79 11.34 0.97
CA HIS A 32 -2.20 11.10 1.19
C HIS A 32 -2.95 11.59 -0.05
N LYS A 33 -3.15 10.70 -1.03
CA LYS A 33 -4.11 10.94 -2.09
C LYS A 33 -5.46 11.18 -1.39
N ALA A 34 -6.21 12.17 -1.84
CA ALA A 34 -7.56 12.39 -1.34
C ALA A 34 -8.38 11.10 -1.60
N HIS A 35 -8.73 10.40 -0.52
CA HIS A 35 -9.53 9.19 -0.60
C HIS A 35 -10.97 9.55 -1.00
N VAL A 36 -11.50 8.84 -1.98
CA VAL A 36 -12.89 8.98 -2.42
C VAL A 36 -13.65 7.74 -1.98
N HIS A 37 -14.65 7.90 -1.14
CA HIS A 37 -15.51 6.79 -0.75
C HIS A 37 -16.17 6.16 -1.98
N GLY A 38 -16.29 4.85 -1.97
CA GLY A 38 -16.76 4.07 -3.10
C GLY A 38 -15.69 3.75 -4.15
N VAL A 39 -14.48 4.33 -4.07
CA VAL A 39 -13.40 4.08 -5.03
C VAL A 39 -12.24 3.36 -4.35
N ALA A 40 -11.74 2.32 -5.01
CA ALA A 40 -10.53 1.59 -4.64
C ALA A 40 -9.53 1.55 -5.82
N GLU A 41 -8.27 1.26 -5.54
CA GLU A 41 -7.20 1.14 -6.53
C GLU A 41 -6.73 -0.33 -6.60
N LEU A 42 -6.43 -0.79 -7.81
CA LEU A 42 -5.86 -2.11 -8.06
C LEU A 42 -4.67 -1.98 -9.00
N THR A 43 -3.51 -2.46 -8.58
CA THR A 43 -2.32 -2.51 -9.42
C THR A 43 -1.91 -3.94 -9.69
N LEU A 44 -1.51 -4.25 -10.93
CA LEU A 44 -1.06 -5.58 -11.32
C LEU A 44 0.26 -5.46 -12.08
N ALA A 45 1.20 -6.32 -11.73
CA ALA A 45 2.45 -6.47 -12.46
C ALA A 45 2.71 -7.95 -12.75
N MET A 46 2.94 -8.28 -14.04
CA MET A 46 3.29 -9.63 -14.48
C MET A 46 4.71 -9.62 -15.03
N GLU A 47 5.61 -10.36 -14.39
CA GLU A 47 6.97 -10.58 -14.86
C GLU A 47 7.23 -12.08 -14.98
N GLY A 48 7.39 -12.57 -16.21
CA GLY A 48 7.48 -14.01 -16.47
C GLY A 48 6.24 -14.75 -15.96
N ASN A 49 6.44 -15.62 -14.98
CA ASN A 49 5.38 -16.38 -14.32
C ASN A 49 4.96 -15.81 -12.95
N THR A 50 5.52 -14.69 -12.56
CA THR A 50 5.17 -14.03 -11.29
C THR A 50 4.16 -12.93 -11.52
N LEU A 51 3.02 -13.01 -10.83
CA LEU A 51 1.99 -11.98 -10.82
C LEU A 51 1.94 -11.34 -9.43
N GLU A 52 2.13 -10.03 -9.37
CA GLU A 52 1.95 -9.22 -8.18
C GLU A 52 0.70 -8.37 -8.31
N ILE A 53 -0.12 -8.33 -7.26
CA ILE A 53 -1.34 -7.55 -7.20
C ILE A 53 -1.34 -6.74 -5.91
N GLY A 54 -1.46 -5.41 -6.02
CA GLY A 54 -1.71 -4.48 -4.93
C GLY A 54 -3.16 -4.02 -4.96
N PHE A 55 -3.82 -4.02 -3.82
CA PHE A 55 -5.16 -3.49 -3.62
C PHE A 55 -5.12 -2.46 -2.50
N ASP A 56 -5.62 -1.24 -2.77
CA ASP A 56 -5.66 -0.13 -1.84
C ASP A 56 -7.07 0.44 -1.80
N SER A 57 -7.60 0.65 -0.59
CA SER A 57 -8.96 1.17 -0.42
C SER A 57 -9.09 1.98 0.86
N PRO A 58 -9.83 3.10 0.84
CA PRO A 58 -10.32 3.72 2.07
C PRO A 58 -10.99 2.68 2.96
N SER A 59 -10.70 2.70 4.26
CA SER A 59 -11.27 1.71 5.18
C SER A 59 -12.80 1.78 5.26
N PHE A 60 -13.39 2.94 4.95
CA PHE A 60 -14.83 3.11 4.84
C PHE A 60 -15.47 2.13 3.84
N ASN A 61 -14.82 1.88 2.70
CA ASN A 61 -15.34 0.98 1.67
C ASN A 61 -15.42 -0.49 2.13
N ILE A 62 -14.56 -0.85 3.08
CA ILE A 62 -14.42 -2.23 3.59
C ILE A 62 -15.19 -2.42 4.90
N LEU A 63 -15.15 -1.41 5.79
CA LEU A 63 -15.63 -1.51 7.18
C LEU A 63 -16.83 -0.61 7.48
N GLY A 64 -17.08 0.43 6.65
CA GLY A 64 -18.08 1.46 6.92
C GLY A 64 -17.62 2.55 7.90
N PHE A 65 -16.33 2.56 8.29
CA PHE A 65 -15.73 3.59 9.15
C PHE A 65 -14.23 3.74 8.86
N GLU A 66 -13.64 4.88 9.29
CA GLU A 66 -12.21 5.20 9.05
C GLU A 66 -11.40 5.42 10.33
N HIS A 67 -12.04 5.34 11.48
CA HIS A 67 -11.39 5.46 12.78
C HIS A 67 -10.97 4.10 13.35
N LYS A 68 -10.21 4.08 14.42
CA LYS A 68 -9.86 2.84 15.14
C LYS A 68 -11.11 2.15 15.68
N ALA A 69 -11.15 0.82 15.54
CA ALA A 69 -12.26 -0.01 16.01
C ALA A 69 -12.38 0.04 17.55
N ASN A 70 -13.36 0.79 18.06
CA ASN A 70 -13.54 1.05 19.49
C ASN A 70 -14.55 0.09 20.16
N THR A 71 -15.48 -0.49 19.38
CA THR A 71 -16.50 -1.42 19.90
C THR A 71 -16.14 -2.88 19.58
N PRO A 72 -16.70 -3.85 20.33
CA PRO A 72 -16.54 -5.28 19.99
C PRO A 72 -17.00 -5.62 18.57
N ASP A 73 -18.12 -5.03 18.13
CA ASP A 73 -18.67 -5.29 16.80
C ASP A 73 -17.75 -4.75 15.70
N GLN A 74 -17.21 -3.54 15.89
CA GLN A 74 -16.21 -2.97 14.95
C GLN A 74 -14.95 -3.85 14.88
N ARG A 75 -14.43 -4.32 16.01
CA ARG A 75 -13.28 -5.22 16.04
C ARG A 75 -13.56 -6.54 15.31
N LYS A 76 -14.77 -7.06 15.45
CA LYS A 76 -15.21 -8.25 14.72
C LYS A 76 -15.25 -8.00 13.21
N LEU A 77 -15.77 -6.84 12.75
CA LEU A 77 -15.76 -6.45 11.34
C LEU A 77 -14.33 -6.36 10.79
N VAL A 78 -13.39 -5.74 11.53
CA VAL A 78 -11.98 -5.67 11.13
C VAL A 78 -11.40 -7.08 10.95
N THR A 79 -11.63 -7.98 11.91
CA THR A 79 -11.14 -9.37 11.80
C THR A 79 -11.75 -10.09 10.60
N GLN A 80 -13.05 -9.96 10.38
CA GLN A 80 -13.72 -10.60 9.23
C GLN A 80 -13.22 -10.07 7.88
N ALA A 81 -13.00 -8.76 7.78
CA ALA A 81 -12.44 -8.14 6.57
C ALA A 81 -11.00 -8.60 6.32
N GLU A 82 -10.18 -8.67 7.37
CA GLU A 82 -8.81 -9.16 7.26
C GLU A 82 -8.77 -10.63 6.78
N GLU A 83 -9.62 -11.49 7.36
CA GLU A 83 -9.76 -12.89 6.95
C GLU A 83 -10.21 -13.02 5.49
N ALA A 84 -11.16 -12.18 5.04
CA ALA A 84 -11.62 -12.17 3.66
C ALA A 84 -10.50 -11.75 2.71
N LEU A 85 -9.77 -10.66 3.01
CA LEU A 85 -8.65 -10.19 2.20
C LEU A 85 -7.48 -11.19 2.17
N LYS A 86 -7.29 -11.99 3.21
CA LYS A 86 -6.29 -13.08 3.24
C LYS A 86 -6.67 -14.30 2.40
N GLN A 87 -7.85 -14.31 1.76
CA GLN A 87 -8.32 -15.41 0.92
C GLN A 87 -8.44 -14.98 -0.57
N PRO A 88 -7.31 -14.69 -1.25
CA PRO A 88 -7.33 -14.14 -2.61
C PRO A 88 -8.03 -15.05 -3.64
N SER A 89 -8.09 -16.35 -3.42
CA SER A 89 -8.82 -17.28 -4.28
C SER A 89 -10.35 -17.07 -4.30
N ARG A 90 -10.90 -16.35 -3.32
CA ARG A 90 -12.30 -15.92 -3.30
C ARG A 90 -12.51 -14.55 -3.94
N LEU A 91 -11.46 -13.77 -4.08
CA LEU A 91 -11.51 -12.39 -4.55
C LEU A 91 -11.11 -12.26 -6.01
N LEU A 92 -10.24 -13.16 -6.49
CA LEU A 92 -9.59 -13.10 -7.79
C LEU A 92 -9.74 -14.44 -8.52
N VAL A 93 -10.29 -14.38 -9.73
CA VAL A 93 -10.44 -15.55 -10.61
C VAL A 93 -9.59 -15.33 -11.85
N PHE A 94 -8.64 -16.24 -12.08
CA PHE A 94 -7.72 -16.20 -13.23
C PHE A 94 -8.22 -17.10 -14.35
N SER A 95 -8.07 -16.66 -15.61
CA SER A 95 -8.36 -17.44 -16.81
C SER A 95 -7.15 -17.53 -17.72
N GLY A 96 -7.03 -18.65 -18.46
CA GLY A 96 -5.94 -18.90 -19.41
C GLY A 96 -4.74 -19.61 -18.80
N THR A 97 -4.47 -19.43 -17.52
CA THR A 97 -3.40 -20.13 -16.80
C THR A 97 -3.81 -20.37 -15.35
N ARG A 98 -3.18 -21.34 -14.70
CA ARG A 98 -3.33 -21.58 -13.25
C ARG A 98 -2.29 -20.74 -12.51
N CYS A 99 -2.74 -19.98 -11.51
CA CYS A 99 -1.87 -19.21 -10.62
C CYS A 99 -2.08 -19.66 -9.16
N GLU A 100 -0.99 -19.92 -8.47
CA GLU A 100 -1.00 -20.34 -7.05
C GLU A 100 -0.44 -19.23 -6.18
N ILE A 101 -1.11 -18.98 -5.05
CA ILE A 101 -0.68 -17.95 -4.10
C ILE A 101 0.65 -18.33 -3.45
N GLN A 102 1.59 -17.41 -3.44
CA GLN A 102 2.89 -17.53 -2.78
C GLN A 102 2.96 -16.69 -1.52
N TYR A 103 2.31 -15.54 -1.53
CA TYR A 103 2.42 -14.55 -0.47
C TYR A 103 1.19 -13.66 -0.40
N VAL A 104 0.77 -13.35 0.83
CA VAL A 104 -0.32 -12.41 1.12
C VAL A 104 0.11 -11.52 2.28
N THR A 105 -0.02 -10.20 2.13
CA THR A 105 -0.03 -9.27 3.27
C THR A 105 -1.29 -8.43 3.24
N VAL A 106 -1.80 -8.12 4.43
CA VAL A 106 -2.91 -7.19 4.62
C VAL A 106 -2.50 -6.22 5.72
N ASP A 107 -2.53 -4.93 5.43
CA ASP A 107 -2.31 -3.87 6.40
C ASP A 107 -3.63 -3.19 6.74
N MET A 108 -4.01 -3.27 7.99
CA MET A 108 -5.19 -2.64 8.59
C MET A 108 -4.82 -1.85 9.86
N THR A 109 -3.55 -1.49 10.02
CA THR A 109 -3.04 -0.85 11.25
C THR A 109 -3.72 0.48 11.56
N GLY A 110 -4.20 1.19 10.53
CA GLY A 110 -4.95 2.44 10.66
C GLY A 110 -6.25 2.29 11.45
N VAL A 111 -6.92 1.13 11.36
CA VAL A 111 -8.20 0.83 12.02
C VAL A 111 -8.07 -0.12 13.20
N MET A 112 -6.92 -0.78 13.38
CA MET A 112 -6.67 -1.66 14.51
C MET A 112 -6.43 -0.86 15.79
N HIS A 113 -6.96 -1.34 16.90
CA HIS A 113 -6.66 -0.80 18.23
C HIS A 113 -5.25 -1.23 18.63
N LYS A 114 -4.37 -0.28 18.96
CA LYS A 114 -3.10 -0.64 19.60
C LYS A 114 -3.43 -1.34 20.93
N LYS A 115 -3.00 -2.58 21.12
CA LYS A 115 -2.98 -3.19 22.44
C LYS A 115 -1.99 -2.38 23.26
N ASP A 116 -2.49 -1.50 24.10
CA ASP A 116 -1.66 -0.85 25.10
C ASP A 116 -1.15 -1.96 26.02
N HIS A 117 0.12 -2.29 25.89
CA HIS A 117 0.83 -3.05 26.90
C HIS A 117 1.01 -2.10 28.10
N HIS A 118 -0.04 -1.95 28.92
CA HIS A 118 0.11 -1.39 30.24
C HIS A 118 0.93 -2.39 31.07
N GLY A 119 2.25 -2.25 31.01
CA GLY A 119 3.11 -2.76 32.04
C GLY A 119 2.71 -2.06 33.31
N HIS A 120 2.08 -2.78 34.23
CA HIS A 120 1.89 -2.32 35.60
C HIS A 120 3.25 -2.16 36.26
N SER A 121 3.85 -0.98 36.15
CA SER A 121 4.87 -0.55 37.07
C SER A 121 4.14 0.00 38.28
N ASN A 122 4.20 -0.76 39.38
CA ASN A 122 3.84 -0.30 40.73
C ASN A 122 4.66 0.94 41.03
N HIS A 123 4.06 2.12 41.00
CA HIS A 123 4.60 3.32 41.59
C HIS A 123 3.92 3.52 42.93
N GLU A 124 4.71 3.31 43.97
CA GLU A 124 4.41 3.66 45.33
C GLU A 124 4.07 5.16 45.47
N HIS A 125 2.99 5.44 46.22
CA HIS A 125 2.56 6.77 46.53
C HIS A 125 3.61 7.50 47.37
N HIS A 126 4.18 8.57 46.83
CA HIS A 126 4.76 9.65 47.60
C HIS A 126 3.85 10.88 47.55
N ASP A 127 3.27 11.14 48.72
CA ASP A 127 2.49 12.31 49.07
C ASP A 127 3.40 13.56 49.03
N HIS A 128 3.19 14.49 48.11
CA HIS A 128 3.69 15.86 48.17
C HIS A 128 2.59 16.83 47.79
N ARG A 129 2.01 17.45 48.89
CA ARG A 129 1.33 18.72 48.80
C ARG A 129 2.33 19.78 48.36
N ASP A 130 2.05 20.54 47.26
CA ASP A 130 2.11 22.01 47.26
C ASP A 130 1.55 22.63 45.99
N LYS A 131 0.55 23.50 46.18
CA LYS A 131 0.26 24.85 45.65
C LYS A 131 0.37 25.13 44.14
N ASN A 132 -0.83 25.41 43.59
CA ASN A 132 -1.18 26.50 42.64
C ASN A 132 -0.15 26.94 41.60
N HIS A 133 -0.36 26.50 40.34
CA HIS A 133 -0.20 27.35 39.18
C HIS A 133 -1.25 26.95 38.14
N HIS A 134 -2.27 27.80 37.94
CA HIS A 134 -3.11 27.83 36.78
C HIS A 134 -2.24 28.14 35.58
N LYS A 135 -2.01 27.16 34.70
CA LYS A 135 -1.67 27.36 33.30
C LYS A 135 -2.77 26.72 32.51
N GLU A 136 -3.55 27.56 31.83
CA GLU A 136 -4.44 27.20 30.76
C GLU A 136 -3.62 26.50 29.68
N HIS A 137 -3.60 25.18 29.70
CA HIS A 137 -3.19 24.42 28.54
C HIS A 137 -4.39 24.38 27.60
N ALA A 138 -4.38 25.26 26.61
CA ALA A 138 -5.19 25.07 25.42
C ALA A 138 -4.93 23.65 24.91
N ASN A 139 -5.88 22.75 25.16
CA ASN A 139 -5.96 21.47 24.50
C ASN A 139 -6.18 21.76 23.01
N HIS A 140 -5.09 21.87 22.24
CA HIS A 140 -5.14 21.61 20.83
C HIS A 140 -5.45 20.11 20.72
N ALA A 141 -6.73 19.77 20.67
CA ALA A 141 -7.17 18.53 20.09
C ALA A 141 -6.64 18.58 18.64
N GLU A 142 -5.51 17.93 18.39
CA GLU A 142 -5.13 17.56 17.04
C GLU A 142 -6.28 16.70 16.53
N HIS A 143 -7.17 17.31 15.76
CA HIS A 143 -8.03 16.60 14.84
C HIS A 143 -7.08 15.97 13.79
N ASN A 144 -6.43 14.89 14.18
CA ASN A 144 -5.93 13.94 13.23
C ASN A 144 -7.17 13.29 12.59
N ASP A 145 -7.72 13.95 11.59
CA ASP A 145 -8.58 13.31 10.60
C ASP A 145 -7.69 12.32 9.83
N THR A 146 -7.32 11.23 10.51
CA THR A 146 -6.57 10.14 9.91
C THR A 146 -7.57 9.30 9.12
N HIS A 147 -7.75 9.67 7.86
CA HIS A 147 -8.35 8.76 6.91
C HIS A 147 -7.51 7.48 6.92
N SER A 148 -8.14 6.37 7.26
CA SER A 148 -7.46 5.08 7.32
C SER A 148 -7.60 4.38 5.98
N GLU A 149 -6.49 3.83 5.51
CA GLU A 149 -6.40 3.01 4.31
C GLU A 149 -6.20 1.55 4.70
N ILE A 150 -6.77 0.65 3.93
CA ILE A 150 -6.54 -0.79 4.00
C ILE A 150 -5.81 -1.19 2.74
N THR A 151 -4.66 -1.84 2.89
CA THR A 151 -3.88 -2.33 1.76
C THR A 151 -3.74 -3.84 1.81
N ALA A 152 -3.81 -4.49 0.65
CA ALA A 152 -3.55 -5.91 0.53
C ALA A 152 -2.61 -6.16 -0.66
N ASN A 153 -1.57 -6.96 -0.44
CA ASN A 153 -0.62 -7.33 -1.48
C ASN A 153 -0.57 -8.83 -1.63
N TYR A 154 -0.65 -9.28 -2.88
CA TYR A 154 -0.66 -10.69 -3.26
C TYR A 154 0.46 -10.97 -4.26
N ARG A 155 1.14 -12.09 -4.09
CA ARG A 155 2.07 -12.62 -5.09
C ARG A 155 1.64 -14.02 -5.46
N PHE A 156 1.51 -14.25 -6.77
CA PHE A 156 1.17 -15.54 -7.34
C PHE A 156 2.30 -16.06 -8.23
N SER A 157 2.43 -17.38 -8.29
CA SER A 157 3.20 -18.09 -9.30
C SER A 157 2.23 -18.72 -10.28
N CYS A 158 2.28 -18.34 -11.55
CA CYS A 158 1.45 -18.88 -12.61
C CYS A 158 2.22 -19.97 -13.37
N GLU A 159 1.55 -21.00 -13.88
CA GLU A 159 2.18 -22.06 -14.68
C GLU A 159 2.76 -21.50 -15.99
N ASP A 160 2.04 -20.58 -16.62
CA ASP A 160 2.46 -19.88 -17.85
C ASP A 160 1.84 -18.47 -17.85
N GLY A 161 2.63 -17.48 -17.43
CA GLY A 161 2.17 -16.10 -17.32
C GLY A 161 1.74 -15.49 -18.67
N ALA A 162 2.34 -15.95 -19.77
CA ALA A 162 1.99 -15.50 -21.12
C ALA A 162 0.57 -15.93 -21.56
N LYS A 163 0.00 -16.94 -20.90
CA LYS A 163 -1.36 -17.42 -21.18
C LYS A 163 -2.43 -16.78 -20.29
N LEU A 164 -2.06 -15.92 -19.35
CA LEU A 164 -3.06 -15.20 -18.55
C LEU A 164 -3.93 -14.35 -19.47
N SER A 165 -5.20 -14.72 -19.59
CA SER A 165 -6.12 -14.06 -20.54
C SER A 165 -7.08 -13.11 -19.86
N SER A 166 -7.44 -13.36 -18.59
CA SER A 166 -8.25 -12.41 -17.81
C SER A 166 -8.12 -12.62 -16.30
N ILE A 167 -8.47 -11.56 -15.56
CA ILE A 167 -8.67 -11.58 -14.12
C ILE A 167 -10.05 -11.00 -13.82
N SER A 168 -10.92 -11.76 -13.14
CA SER A 168 -12.22 -11.30 -12.68
C SER A 168 -12.19 -11.08 -11.18
N LEU A 169 -12.86 -10.01 -10.73
CA LEU A 169 -12.86 -9.55 -9.33
C LEU A 169 -14.20 -9.85 -8.66
N SER A 170 -14.17 -10.55 -7.52
CA SER A 170 -15.30 -10.70 -6.61
C SER A 170 -15.27 -9.73 -5.43
N LEU A 171 -14.40 -8.71 -5.51
CA LEU A 171 -14.26 -7.68 -4.46
C LEU A 171 -15.55 -6.89 -4.25
N PHE A 172 -16.32 -6.63 -5.31
CA PHE A 172 -17.60 -5.92 -5.25
C PHE A 172 -18.67 -6.70 -4.48
N ASP A 173 -18.69 -8.03 -4.61
CA ASP A 173 -19.60 -8.90 -3.87
C ASP A 173 -19.21 -9.00 -2.40
N GLN A 174 -17.91 -9.04 -2.13
CA GLN A 174 -17.37 -9.15 -0.77
C GLN A 174 -17.49 -7.83 -0.01
N PHE A 175 -17.32 -6.70 -0.69
CA PHE A 175 -17.32 -5.34 -0.13
C PHE A 175 -18.24 -4.42 -0.95
N PRO A 176 -19.56 -4.47 -0.70
CA PRO A 176 -20.56 -3.77 -1.53
C PRO A 176 -20.45 -2.24 -1.52
N SER A 177 -19.74 -1.65 -0.56
CA SER A 177 -19.48 -0.21 -0.54
C SER A 177 -18.41 0.23 -1.56
N ILE A 178 -17.73 -0.71 -2.23
CA ILE A 178 -16.88 -0.42 -3.37
C ILE A 178 -17.76 -0.29 -4.61
N GLU A 179 -17.84 0.92 -5.15
CA GLU A 179 -18.60 1.20 -6.39
C GLU A 179 -17.72 1.08 -7.64
N LYS A 180 -16.44 1.45 -7.51
CA LYS A 180 -15.45 1.48 -8.60
C LYS A 180 -14.10 1.00 -8.11
N ILE A 181 -13.38 0.31 -9.00
CA ILE A 181 -11.97 -0.03 -8.82
C ILE A 181 -11.21 0.50 -10.03
N ASN A 182 -10.27 1.43 -9.79
CA ASN A 182 -9.34 1.89 -10.81
C ASN A 182 -8.21 0.88 -10.92
N ALA A 183 -8.25 0.05 -11.93
CA ALA A 183 -7.24 -0.95 -12.19
C ALA A 183 -6.17 -0.44 -13.16
N MET A 184 -4.91 -0.67 -12.82
CA MET A 184 -3.75 -0.42 -13.67
C MET A 184 -2.92 -1.69 -13.76
N TRP A 185 -2.40 -2.01 -14.93
CA TRP A 185 -1.56 -3.20 -15.10
C TRP A 185 -0.38 -2.96 -16.03
N VAL A 186 0.67 -3.73 -15.79
CA VAL A 186 1.84 -3.85 -16.65
C VAL A 186 2.21 -5.32 -16.78
N THR A 187 2.44 -5.74 -18.01
CA THR A 187 2.99 -7.05 -18.38
C THR A 187 4.16 -6.85 -19.32
N ILE A 188 4.89 -7.90 -19.66
CA ILE A 188 5.95 -7.81 -20.68
C ILE A 188 5.43 -7.46 -22.09
N PHE A 189 4.12 -7.64 -22.35
CA PHE A 189 3.51 -7.41 -23.66
C PHE A 189 2.70 -6.12 -23.73
N GLN A 190 2.12 -5.68 -22.62
CA GLN A 190 1.19 -4.56 -22.61
C GLN A 190 1.09 -3.88 -21.25
N GLN A 191 0.65 -2.64 -21.27
CA GLN A 191 0.21 -1.90 -20.10
C GLN A 191 -1.18 -1.32 -20.38
N GLY A 192 -1.93 -1.08 -19.34
CA GLY A 192 -3.25 -0.49 -19.47
C GLY A 192 -3.85 -0.05 -18.15
N SER A 193 -5.02 0.57 -18.27
CA SER A 193 -5.85 0.93 -17.12
C SER A 193 -7.32 0.82 -17.49
N LYS A 194 -8.15 0.53 -16.48
CA LYS A 194 -9.60 0.44 -16.63
C LYS A 194 -10.27 0.74 -15.30
N THR A 195 -11.36 1.49 -15.31
CA THR A 195 -12.25 1.58 -14.16
C THR A 195 -13.24 0.41 -14.23
N LEU A 196 -13.23 -0.43 -13.20
CA LEU A 196 -14.11 -1.58 -13.05
C LEU A 196 -15.31 -1.22 -12.16
N THR A 197 -16.41 -1.92 -12.37
CA THR A 197 -17.65 -1.82 -11.57
C THR A 197 -18.17 -3.24 -11.30
N ALA A 198 -19.18 -3.39 -10.45
CA ALA A 198 -19.78 -4.70 -10.18
C ALA A 198 -20.32 -5.41 -11.45
N SER A 199 -20.84 -4.64 -12.42
CA SER A 199 -21.31 -5.20 -13.71
C SER A 199 -20.19 -5.42 -14.73
N GLU A 200 -19.03 -4.80 -14.56
CA GLU A 200 -17.89 -4.90 -15.47
C GLU A 200 -16.60 -5.12 -14.64
N ASN A 201 -16.52 -6.27 -14.00
CA ASN A 201 -15.53 -6.62 -12.98
C ASN A 201 -14.30 -7.36 -13.51
N SER A 202 -14.04 -7.33 -14.82
CA SER A 202 -12.97 -8.14 -15.42
C SER A 202 -11.98 -7.31 -16.23
N ILE A 203 -10.70 -7.66 -16.10
CA ILE A 203 -9.58 -7.18 -16.91
C ILE A 203 -9.25 -8.29 -17.91
N TYR A 204 -9.11 -7.93 -19.18
CA TYR A 204 -8.74 -8.85 -20.25
C TYR A 204 -7.34 -8.50 -20.76
N PHE A 205 -6.49 -9.51 -20.92
CA PHE A 205 -5.16 -9.43 -21.50
C PHE A 205 -5.20 -10.01 -22.92
N GLN A 206 -4.63 -9.30 -23.85
CA GLN A 206 -4.59 -9.71 -25.28
C GLN A 206 -3.20 -10.24 -25.65
#